data_cadfc2443cce527b451fbea24bd65bb4
#
_entry.id   cadfc2443cce527b451fbea24bd65bb4
#
_cell.length_a   1.000
_cell.length_b   1.000
_cell.length_c   1.000
_cell.angle_alpha   90.00
_cell.angle_beta   90.00
_cell.angle_gamma   90.00
#
_symmetry.space_group_name_H-M   'P 1'
#
loop_
_entity.id
_entity.type
_entity.pdbx_description
1 polymer ?
#
loop_
_entity_poly.entity_id
_entity_poly.type
_entity_poly.pdbx_seq_one_letter_code
_entity_poly.pdbx_strand_id
1 'polypeptide(L)'
;MSKQAIHTLATLAILGTVAAGVAIARPVPSSGGSGSVQHATPSPQSLVPPQVAIPRPSQLELDKINADLKEYIARSSDQELLRKWEPMLTVQMPRANSAVVPVHTGVRTTQRHNGFVATATNSDFDILFEGDSITDFWQQRGPQGGAGVLSNYFGGVKVANFGVSGDTTQGVLWGLQNGEGQGHKPKAVMLMIGTNNGSNSAEEVAEGVGAIVFELRKDFPNAKILLLAIFPRTDNPATHRKNDETNKIIAKLDDGKHVFFRNINDKFLDAQGGLIGFRNDNLHPNAAGYEIWASAVAPTLKKWIN
;
A
#
# COMPACT_ATOMS: atom_id res chain seq x y z
N MET A 1 17.08 -34.10 19.50
CA MET A 1 15.76 -33.76 18.94
C MET A 1 15.78 -34.02 17.44
N SER A 2 14.91 -34.87 16.92
CA SER A 2 14.86 -35.14 15.48
C SER A 2 14.23 -33.93 14.74
N LYS A 3 14.67 -33.69 13.50
CA LYS A 3 14.11 -32.63 12.64
C LYS A 3 12.59 -32.74 12.46
N GLN A 4 11.99 -33.88 12.74
CA GLN A 4 10.55 -34.11 12.72
C GLN A 4 9.77 -33.38 13.83
N ALA A 5 10.32 -33.27 15.04
CA ALA A 5 9.65 -32.56 16.15
C ALA A 5 9.50 -31.06 15.91
N ILE A 6 10.50 -30.45 15.26
CA ILE A 6 10.46 -29.01 14.92
C ILE A 6 9.46 -28.72 13.79
N HIS A 7 9.33 -29.63 12.80
CA HIS A 7 8.34 -29.50 11.72
C HIS A 7 6.89 -29.62 12.23
N THR A 8 6.65 -30.48 13.21
CA THR A 8 5.29 -30.68 13.74
C THR A 8 4.79 -29.46 14.53
N LEU A 9 5.68 -28.75 15.24
CA LEU A 9 5.31 -27.51 15.95
C LEU A 9 5.04 -26.34 14.99
N ALA A 10 5.79 -26.23 13.89
CA ALA A 10 5.55 -25.21 12.86
C ALA A 10 4.26 -25.46 12.06
N THR A 11 3.86 -26.72 11.87
CA THR A 11 2.67 -27.08 11.09
C THR A 11 1.38 -26.93 11.92
N LEU A 12 1.42 -27.06 13.25
CA LEU A 12 0.24 -26.83 14.10
C LEU A 12 -0.20 -25.35 14.15
N ALA A 13 0.72 -24.43 13.89
CA ALA A 13 0.41 -22.99 13.87
C ALA A 13 -0.29 -22.53 12.56
N ILE A 14 -0.37 -23.37 11.52
CA ILE A 14 -0.85 -22.97 10.18
C ILE A 14 -2.19 -23.62 9.80
N LEU A 15 -2.68 -24.63 10.51
CA LEU A 15 -3.87 -25.42 10.13
C LEU A 15 -5.07 -25.23 11.07
N GLY A 16 -5.38 -24.00 11.42
CA GLY A 16 -6.63 -23.63 12.09
C GLY A 16 -7.50 -22.76 11.17
N THR A 17 -7.97 -23.30 10.05
CA THR A 17 -8.91 -22.58 9.19
C THR A 17 -10.29 -23.23 9.20
N VAL A 18 -11.28 -22.36 9.49
CA VAL A 18 -12.63 -22.24 8.91
C VAL A 18 -13.73 -23.16 9.43
N ALA A 19 -14.65 -22.57 10.14
CA ALA A 19 -16.07 -22.44 9.80
C ALA A 19 -16.78 -21.64 10.90
N ALA A 20 -17.12 -20.39 10.63
CA ALA A 20 -18.02 -19.61 11.47
C ALA A 20 -19.30 -19.32 10.69
N GLY A 21 -20.35 -20.03 11.04
CA GLY A 21 -21.71 -19.71 10.62
C GLY A 21 -22.19 -18.41 11.26
N VAL A 22 -22.74 -17.54 10.45
CA VAL A 22 -23.37 -16.27 10.84
C VAL A 22 -24.68 -16.54 11.54
N ALA A 23 -24.78 -16.19 12.82
CA ALA A 23 -26.05 -16.05 13.54
C ALA A 23 -26.36 -14.56 13.68
N ILE A 24 -27.42 -14.11 13.01
CA ILE A 24 -27.97 -12.75 13.12
C ILE A 24 -28.81 -12.64 14.35
N ALA A 25 -28.38 -11.89 15.35
CA ALA A 25 -29.23 -11.47 16.49
C ALA A 25 -29.69 -10.02 16.26
N ARG A 26 -31.01 -9.79 16.29
CA ARG A 26 -31.65 -8.47 16.23
C ARG A 26 -31.54 -7.78 17.59
N PRO A 27 -31.20 -6.49 17.66
CA PRO A 27 -31.28 -5.74 18.91
C PRO A 27 -32.69 -5.16 19.13
N VAL A 28 -33.13 -5.19 20.39
CA VAL A 28 -34.32 -4.51 20.93
C VAL A 28 -33.95 -3.06 21.25
N PRO A 29 -34.77 -2.06 20.97
CA PRO A 29 -34.46 -0.66 21.25
C PRO A 29 -34.69 -0.31 22.72
N SER A 30 -33.69 0.30 23.36
CA SER A 30 -33.86 1.01 24.63
C SER A 30 -33.64 2.51 24.43
N SER A 31 -34.51 3.27 25.04
CA SER A 31 -34.67 4.72 24.97
C SER A 31 -33.60 5.51 25.70
N GLY A 32 -33.17 6.63 25.10
CA GLY A 32 -32.87 7.90 25.76
C GLY A 32 -31.53 8.04 26.47
N GLY A 33 -30.60 8.75 25.85
CA GLY A 33 -29.44 9.34 26.47
C GLY A 33 -28.67 10.18 25.45
N SER A 34 -28.73 11.52 25.54
CA SER A 34 -27.94 12.44 24.74
C SER A 34 -26.48 12.36 25.17
N GLY A 35 -25.74 11.42 24.63
CA GLY A 35 -24.27 11.36 24.72
C GLY A 35 -23.68 11.81 23.41
N SER A 36 -22.75 12.75 23.43
CA SER A 36 -21.92 13.12 22.30
C SER A 36 -21.23 11.85 21.76
N VAL A 37 -21.64 11.41 20.58
CA VAL A 37 -20.98 10.30 19.89
C VAL A 37 -19.60 10.79 19.47
N GLN A 38 -18.59 10.50 20.27
CA GLN A 38 -17.22 10.55 19.78
C GLN A 38 -17.10 9.45 18.73
N HIS A 39 -17.04 9.85 17.46
CA HIS A 39 -16.65 8.94 16.39
C HIS A 39 -15.23 8.48 16.70
N ALA A 40 -15.11 7.24 17.19
CA ALA A 40 -13.79 6.61 17.34
C ALA A 40 -13.10 6.62 15.96
N THR A 41 -11.93 7.21 15.90
CA THR A 41 -11.10 7.15 14.70
C THR A 41 -10.87 5.67 14.37
N PRO A 42 -11.17 5.22 13.14
CA PRO A 42 -10.95 3.82 12.76
C PRO A 42 -9.51 3.42 13.04
N SER A 43 -9.28 2.20 13.52
CA SER A 43 -7.90 1.74 13.66
C SER A 43 -7.23 1.72 12.29
N PRO A 44 -5.93 2.04 12.16
CA PRO A 44 -5.23 2.01 10.87
C PRO A 44 -5.39 0.68 10.12
N GLN A 45 -5.52 -0.42 10.84
CA GLN A 45 -5.75 -1.75 10.30
C GLN A 45 -7.12 -1.92 9.62
N SER A 46 -8.14 -1.15 10.01
CA SER A 46 -9.47 -1.20 9.39
C SER A 46 -9.51 -0.59 7.99
N LEU A 47 -8.44 0.09 7.57
CA LEU A 47 -8.29 0.68 6.24
C LEU A 47 -7.70 -0.30 5.22
N VAL A 48 -7.23 -1.46 5.66
CA VAL A 48 -6.55 -2.43 4.78
C VAL A 48 -7.56 -3.34 4.11
N PRO A 49 -7.62 -3.37 2.77
CA PRO A 49 -8.45 -4.32 2.04
C PRO A 49 -8.05 -5.78 2.33
N PRO A 50 -9.02 -6.70 2.47
CA PRO A 50 -8.74 -8.10 2.82
C PRO A 50 -7.85 -8.82 1.81
N GLN A 51 -7.81 -8.38 0.57
CA GLN A 51 -6.99 -8.97 -0.50
C GLN A 51 -5.48 -8.87 -0.24
N VAL A 52 -5.06 -7.87 0.54
CA VAL A 52 -3.64 -7.61 0.86
C VAL A 52 -3.36 -7.63 2.36
N ALA A 53 -4.37 -7.88 3.19
CA ALA A 53 -4.21 -7.91 4.62
C ALA A 53 -3.32 -9.08 5.07
N ILE A 54 -2.36 -8.77 5.92
CA ILE A 54 -1.52 -9.78 6.60
C ILE A 54 -2.40 -10.46 7.65
N PRO A 55 -2.55 -11.80 7.62
CA PRO A 55 -3.29 -12.52 8.67
C PRO A 55 -2.65 -12.26 10.04
N ARG A 56 -3.46 -11.80 10.99
CA ARG A 56 -3.02 -11.57 12.37
C ARG A 56 -3.98 -12.29 13.31
N PRO A 57 -3.45 -13.03 14.28
CA PRO A 57 -4.29 -13.66 15.29
C PRO A 57 -4.96 -12.57 16.16
N SER A 58 -6.18 -12.83 16.59
CA SER A 58 -6.82 -12.05 17.64
C SER A 58 -6.15 -12.33 19.00
N GLN A 59 -6.38 -11.45 19.99
CA GLN A 59 -5.85 -11.69 21.33
C GLN A 59 -6.36 -13.01 21.91
N LEU A 60 -7.61 -13.37 21.68
CA LEU A 60 -8.19 -14.63 22.12
C LEU A 60 -7.50 -15.85 21.50
N GLU A 61 -7.17 -15.78 20.20
CA GLU A 61 -6.43 -16.86 19.54
C GLU A 61 -5.00 -16.96 20.05
N LEU A 62 -4.33 -15.83 20.32
CA LEU A 62 -2.99 -15.83 20.94
C LEU A 62 -3.01 -16.43 22.34
N ASP A 63 -3.99 -16.04 23.17
CA ASP A 63 -4.13 -16.56 24.53
C ASP A 63 -4.34 -18.06 24.50
N LYS A 64 -5.17 -18.56 23.56
CA LYS A 64 -5.38 -19.99 23.37
C LYS A 64 -4.11 -20.70 22.92
N ILE A 65 -3.41 -20.21 21.91
CA ILE A 65 -2.16 -20.78 21.40
C ILE A 65 -1.13 -20.88 22.56
N ASN A 66 -1.00 -19.82 23.34
CA ASN A 66 -0.05 -19.80 24.46
C ASN A 66 -0.48 -20.69 25.63
N ALA A 67 -1.80 -20.85 25.87
CA ALA A 67 -2.31 -21.82 26.84
C ALA A 67 -2.03 -23.27 26.38
N ASP A 68 -2.31 -23.59 25.11
CA ASP A 68 -2.02 -24.90 24.52
C ASP A 68 -0.50 -25.23 24.56
N LEU A 69 0.36 -24.23 24.32
CA LEU A 69 1.81 -24.36 24.46
C LEU A 69 2.21 -24.73 25.90
N LYS A 70 1.66 -24.03 26.91
CA LYS A 70 1.95 -24.31 28.32
C LYS A 70 1.52 -25.73 28.72
N GLU A 71 0.33 -26.14 28.26
CA GLU A 71 -0.17 -27.48 28.48
C GLU A 71 0.70 -28.54 27.82
N TYR A 72 1.15 -28.30 26.59
CA TYR A 72 2.10 -29.18 25.90
C TYR A 72 3.42 -29.31 26.67
N ILE A 73 4.01 -28.19 27.12
CA ILE A 73 5.24 -28.20 27.93
C ILE A 73 5.03 -29.00 29.20
N ALA A 74 3.90 -28.83 29.89
CA ALA A 74 3.62 -29.54 31.16
C ALA A 74 3.53 -31.06 31.02
N ARG A 75 3.14 -31.56 29.85
CA ARG A 75 2.96 -33.00 29.55
C ARG A 75 4.17 -33.61 28.83
N SER A 76 5.15 -32.82 28.43
CA SER A 76 6.30 -33.29 27.65
C SER A 76 7.31 -34.04 28.54
N SER A 77 7.93 -35.07 27.98
CA SER A 77 9.12 -35.71 28.58
C SER A 77 10.33 -34.78 28.67
N ASP A 78 10.40 -33.78 27.78
CA ASP A 78 11.47 -32.78 27.69
C ASP A 78 11.10 -31.47 28.41
N GLN A 79 10.25 -31.52 29.43
CA GLN A 79 9.67 -30.38 30.12
C GLN A 79 10.72 -29.36 30.60
N GLU A 80 11.82 -29.80 31.17
CA GLU A 80 12.88 -28.90 31.65
C GLU A 80 13.52 -28.12 30.52
N LEU A 81 13.81 -28.76 29.39
CA LEU A 81 14.36 -28.12 28.21
C LEU A 81 13.37 -27.13 27.61
N LEU A 82 12.11 -27.53 27.47
CA LEU A 82 11.05 -26.68 26.88
C LEU A 82 10.74 -25.44 27.73
N ARG A 83 10.74 -25.58 29.07
CA ARG A 83 10.58 -24.43 29.98
C ARG A 83 11.69 -23.39 29.84
N LYS A 84 12.93 -23.85 29.59
CA LYS A 84 14.06 -22.95 29.33
C LYS A 84 13.79 -22.08 28.08
N TRP A 85 13.11 -22.61 27.08
CA TRP A 85 12.85 -21.95 25.81
C TRP A 85 11.42 -21.35 25.72
N GLU A 86 10.57 -21.55 26.74
CA GLU A 86 9.18 -21.06 26.77
C GLU A 86 9.07 -19.58 26.39
N PRO A 87 9.92 -18.64 26.86
CA PRO A 87 9.83 -17.23 26.46
C PRO A 87 10.02 -17.01 24.95
N MET A 88 10.81 -17.86 24.28
CA MET A 88 11.03 -17.80 22.83
C MET A 88 9.95 -18.55 22.04
N LEU A 89 9.27 -19.50 22.66
CA LEU A 89 8.17 -20.26 22.06
C LEU A 89 6.83 -19.56 22.22
N THR A 90 6.70 -18.65 23.19
CA THR A 90 5.49 -17.87 23.43
C THR A 90 5.23 -16.94 22.25
N VAL A 91 4.06 -17.09 21.65
CA VAL A 91 3.65 -16.26 20.51
C VAL A 91 3.24 -14.88 21.00
N GLN A 92 3.88 -13.85 20.46
CA GLN A 92 3.57 -12.47 20.77
C GLN A 92 2.66 -11.86 19.69
N MET A 93 1.88 -10.85 20.08
CA MET A 93 1.15 -10.05 19.09
C MET A 93 2.16 -9.46 18.09
N PRO A 94 1.95 -9.65 16.77
CA PRO A 94 2.79 -9.01 15.78
C PRO A 94 2.82 -7.50 15.96
N ARG A 95 3.96 -6.86 15.69
CA ARG A 95 4.06 -5.40 15.72
C ARG A 95 3.05 -4.77 14.77
N ALA A 96 2.56 -3.58 15.12
CA ALA A 96 1.73 -2.81 14.20
C ALA A 96 2.50 -2.47 12.92
N ASN A 97 1.84 -2.60 11.77
CA ASN A 97 2.44 -2.21 10.49
C ASN A 97 2.51 -0.68 10.41
N SER A 98 3.71 -0.13 10.38
CA SER A 98 3.90 1.32 10.25
C SER A 98 3.47 1.86 8.88
N ALA A 99 3.49 1.04 7.83
CA ALA A 99 3.13 1.46 6.47
C ALA A 99 1.66 1.88 6.31
N VAL A 100 0.77 1.47 7.25
CA VAL A 100 -0.65 1.85 7.28
C VAL A 100 -0.96 2.96 8.27
N VAL A 101 0.04 3.49 8.96
CA VAL A 101 -0.13 4.58 9.94
C VAL A 101 0.11 5.91 9.25
N PRO A 102 -0.90 6.79 9.12
CA PRO A 102 -0.72 8.10 8.51
C PRO A 102 0.27 8.94 9.33
N VAL A 103 1.30 9.47 8.68
CA VAL A 103 2.32 10.29 9.33
C VAL A 103 2.67 11.47 8.41
N HIS A 104 2.68 12.69 8.96
CA HIS A 104 3.23 13.84 8.26
C HIS A 104 4.74 13.66 8.11
N THR A 105 5.15 13.20 6.94
CA THR A 105 6.57 13.01 6.61
C THR A 105 7.23 14.37 6.38
N GLY A 106 8.50 14.52 6.77
CA GLY A 106 9.22 15.78 6.55
C GLY A 106 9.39 16.14 5.07
N VAL A 107 9.31 15.15 4.17
CA VAL A 107 9.40 15.36 2.71
C VAL A 107 8.12 15.96 2.14
N ARG A 108 6.93 15.63 2.66
CA ARG A 108 5.66 16.26 2.34
C ARG A 108 5.52 17.54 3.17
N THR A 109 6.35 18.54 2.88
CA THR A 109 6.40 19.78 3.64
C THR A 109 5.03 20.46 3.74
N THR A 110 4.82 21.25 4.79
CA THR A 110 3.58 22.03 4.97
C THR A 110 3.26 22.89 3.76
N GLN A 111 4.27 23.47 3.10
CA GLN A 111 4.05 24.27 1.89
C GLN A 111 3.53 23.42 0.74
N ARG A 112 4.11 22.23 0.49
CA ARG A 112 3.62 21.33 -0.57
C ARG A 112 2.23 20.83 -0.26
N HIS A 113 1.99 20.36 0.94
CA HIS A 113 0.68 19.90 1.39
C HIS A 113 -0.38 20.98 1.20
N ASN A 114 -0.15 22.20 1.69
CA ASN A 114 -1.10 23.32 1.52
C ASN A 114 -1.34 23.64 0.03
N GLY A 115 -0.32 23.51 -0.82
CA GLY A 115 -0.45 23.66 -2.26
C GLY A 115 -1.35 22.58 -2.89
N PHE A 116 -1.22 21.34 -2.46
CA PHE A 116 -2.08 20.23 -2.91
C PHE A 116 -3.51 20.39 -2.42
N VAL A 117 -3.72 20.74 -1.15
CA VAL A 117 -5.06 21.06 -0.62
C VAL A 117 -5.70 22.22 -1.38
N ALA A 118 -4.95 23.28 -1.67
CA ALA A 118 -5.45 24.40 -2.48
C ALA A 118 -5.81 23.95 -3.91
N THR A 119 -5.00 23.08 -4.53
CA THR A 119 -5.30 22.51 -5.84
C THR A 119 -6.54 21.63 -5.78
N ALA A 120 -6.65 20.75 -4.81
CA ALA A 120 -7.80 19.87 -4.61
C ALA A 120 -9.10 20.66 -4.42
N THR A 121 -9.03 21.80 -3.73
CA THR A 121 -10.22 22.60 -3.39
C THR A 121 -10.62 23.60 -4.50
N ASN A 122 -9.62 24.22 -5.16
CA ASN A 122 -9.86 25.39 -6.02
C ASN A 122 -9.62 25.11 -7.50
N SER A 123 -9.11 23.94 -7.88
CA SER A 123 -8.79 23.61 -9.26
C SER A 123 -9.65 22.45 -9.76
N ASP A 124 -9.93 22.49 -11.06
CA ASP A 124 -10.60 21.41 -11.78
C ASP A 124 -9.53 20.58 -12.52
N PHE A 125 -9.52 19.26 -12.30
CA PHE A 125 -8.61 18.33 -12.98
C PHE A 125 -9.29 16.99 -13.27
N ASP A 126 -8.98 16.41 -14.41
CA ASP A 126 -9.57 15.15 -14.86
C ASP A 126 -8.83 13.93 -14.26
N ILE A 127 -7.52 14.06 -14.07
CA ILE A 127 -6.66 12.98 -13.61
C ILE A 127 -5.80 13.46 -12.44
N LEU A 128 -5.73 12.65 -11.39
CA LEU A 128 -4.78 12.79 -10.28
C LEU A 128 -3.62 11.81 -10.46
N PHE A 129 -2.38 12.29 -10.44
CA PHE A 129 -1.18 11.47 -10.27
C PHE A 129 -0.75 11.52 -8.81
N GLU A 130 -0.66 10.36 -8.16
CA GLU A 130 -0.28 10.23 -6.74
C GLU A 130 0.90 9.27 -6.60
N GLY A 131 1.88 9.63 -5.74
CA GLY A 131 3.05 8.80 -5.51
C GLY A 131 4.25 9.54 -4.90
N ASP A 132 5.43 9.00 -5.18
CA ASP A 132 6.71 9.52 -4.69
C ASP A 132 7.49 10.37 -5.74
N SER A 133 8.85 10.37 -5.65
CA SER A 133 9.71 11.12 -6.58
C SER A 133 9.50 10.73 -8.03
N ILE A 134 9.22 9.47 -8.31
CA ILE A 134 9.03 8.98 -9.68
C ILE A 134 7.76 9.63 -10.27
N THR A 135 6.75 9.85 -9.45
CA THR A 135 5.54 10.60 -9.83
C THR A 135 5.77 12.12 -9.81
N ASP A 136 6.46 12.67 -8.82
CA ASP A 136 6.78 14.10 -8.71
C ASP A 136 7.50 14.62 -9.97
N PHE A 137 8.45 13.84 -10.49
CA PHE A 137 9.28 14.25 -11.63
C PHE A 137 8.56 14.26 -12.99
N TRP A 138 7.29 13.89 -13.07
CA TRP A 138 6.46 14.23 -14.23
C TRP A 138 6.41 15.74 -14.50
N GLN A 139 6.65 16.58 -13.48
CA GLN A 139 6.69 18.04 -13.60
C GLN A 139 8.09 18.59 -13.88
N GLN A 140 9.11 17.77 -13.77
CA GLN A 140 10.50 18.19 -13.97
C GLN A 140 10.79 18.40 -15.47
N ARG A 141 11.33 19.56 -15.79
CA ARG A 141 11.74 19.92 -17.18
C ARG A 141 13.10 19.30 -17.54
N GLY A 142 13.36 19.20 -18.85
CA GLY A 142 14.61 18.74 -19.40
C GLY A 142 14.73 17.22 -19.53
N PRO A 143 15.92 16.70 -19.88
CA PRO A 143 16.13 15.30 -20.26
C PRO A 143 16.00 14.32 -19.07
N GLN A 144 15.98 14.84 -17.86
CA GLN A 144 15.86 14.05 -16.61
C GLN A 144 14.44 14.02 -16.05
N GLY A 145 13.46 14.59 -16.75
CA GLY A 145 12.08 14.66 -16.25
C GLY A 145 11.01 14.40 -17.30
N GLY A 146 9.78 14.33 -16.83
CA GLY A 146 8.62 13.97 -17.65
C GLY A 146 7.81 15.13 -18.23
N ALA A 147 8.16 16.42 -17.96
CA ALA A 147 7.28 17.54 -18.28
C ALA A 147 6.98 17.67 -19.78
N GLY A 148 7.96 17.45 -20.65
CA GLY A 148 7.76 17.42 -22.09
C GLY A 148 6.85 16.28 -22.54
N VAL A 149 7.06 15.10 -21.96
CA VAL A 149 6.25 13.91 -22.23
C VAL A 149 4.82 14.10 -21.73
N LEU A 150 4.65 14.68 -20.54
CA LEU A 150 3.33 15.01 -20.01
C LEU A 150 2.54 15.90 -20.97
N SER A 151 3.18 16.95 -21.50
CA SER A 151 2.57 17.84 -22.47
C SER A 151 2.20 17.12 -23.78
N ASN A 152 3.04 16.22 -24.26
CA ASN A 152 2.80 15.48 -25.50
C ASN A 152 1.64 14.48 -25.37
N TYR A 153 1.62 13.71 -24.27
CA TYR A 153 0.63 12.64 -24.07
C TYR A 153 -0.70 13.14 -23.46
N PHE A 154 -0.64 14.16 -22.62
CA PHE A 154 -1.80 14.65 -21.85
C PHE A 154 -2.14 16.11 -22.18
N GLY A 155 -1.60 16.67 -23.27
CA GLY A 155 -1.98 18.00 -23.72
C GLY A 155 -3.49 18.11 -23.91
N GLY A 156 -4.10 19.13 -23.30
CA GLY A 156 -5.56 19.33 -23.29
C GLY A 156 -6.30 18.55 -22.19
N VAL A 157 -5.61 17.69 -21.42
CA VAL A 157 -6.15 17.02 -20.22
C VAL A 157 -5.65 17.75 -18.97
N LYS A 158 -6.53 18.03 -18.05
CA LYS A 158 -6.15 18.65 -16.78
C LYS A 158 -5.62 17.59 -15.83
N VAL A 159 -4.33 17.58 -15.57
CA VAL A 159 -3.64 16.64 -14.67
C VAL A 159 -3.15 17.40 -13.44
N ALA A 160 -3.58 16.96 -12.25
CA ALA A 160 -2.97 17.32 -10.98
C ALA A 160 -1.91 16.26 -10.60
N ASN A 161 -0.78 16.70 -10.05
CA ASN A 161 0.28 15.81 -9.60
C ASN A 161 0.61 16.09 -8.13
N PHE A 162 0.29 15.15 -7.26
CA PHE A 162 0.52 15.20 -5.82
C PHE A 162 1.69 14.31 -5.38
N GLY A 163 2.51 13.86 -6.33
CA GLY A 163 3.75 13.14 -6.04
C GLY A 163 4.71 13.97 -5.20
N VAL A 164 5.40 13.34 -4.25
CA VAL A 164 6.41 13.98 -3.40
C VAL A 164 7.68 13.14 -3.33
N SER A 165 8.80 13.76 -3.69
CA SER A 165 10.11 13.09 -3.67
C SER A 165 10.43 12.54 -2.27
N GLY A 166 10.76 11.23 -2.20
CA GLY A 166 11.10 10.54 -0.95
C GLY A 166 9.90 10.08 -0.12
N ASP A 167 8.68 10.32 -0.57
CA ASP A 167 7.50 9.95 0.20
C ASP A 167 7.27 8.44 0.26
N THR A 168 6.50 8.04 1.26
CA THR A 168 6.16 6.67 1.61
C THR A 168 4.63 6.53 1.69
N THR A 169 4.15 5.31 1.87
CA THR A 169 2.72 5.06 2.05
C THR A 169 2.11 5.85 3.21
N GLN A 170 2.87 6.06 4.28
CA GLN A 170 2.46 6.84 5.46
C GLN A 170 2.16 8.29 5.11
N GLY A 171 3.05 8.92 4.31
CA GLY A 171 2.91 10.33 3.92
C GLY A 171 1.75 10.55 2.97
N VAL A 172 1.57 9.67 2.00
CA VAL A 172 0.42 9.71 1.07
C VAL A 172 -0.90 9.56 1.83
N LEU A 173 -0.99 8.56 2.73
CA LEU A 173 -2.18 8.37 3.57
C LEU A 173 -2.48 9.61 4.41
N TRP A 174 -1.45 10.19 5.03
CA TRP A 174 -1.62 11.40 5.82
C TRP A 174 -2.14 12.55 4.97
N GLY A 175 -1.58 12.77 3.77
CA GLY A 175 -2.00 13.84 2.86
C GLY A 175 -3.47 13.71 2.47
N LEU A 176 -3.91 12.53 2.04
CA LEU A 176 -5.30 12.25 1.68
C LEU A 176 -6.25 12.52 2.85
N GLN A 177 -5.92 12.04 4.05
CA GLN A 177 -6.75 12.21 5.25
C GLN A 177 -6.73 13.63 5.81
N ASN A 178 -5.79 14.48 5.38
CA ASN A 178 -5.66 15.87 5.81
C ASN A 178 -6.01 16.90 4.71
N GLY A 179 -6.84 16.52 3.76
CA GLY A 179 -7.46 17.46 2.83
C GLY A 179 -7.10 17.29 1.36
N GLU A 180 -6.02 16.55 1.03
CA GLU A 180 -5.62 16.36 -0.37
C GLU A 180 -6.63 15.50 -1.17
N GLY A 181 -7.43 14.66 -0.49
CA GLY A 181 -8.54 13.89 -1.07
C GLY A 181 -9.88 14.62 -1.10
N GLN A 182 -9.94 15.86 -0.61
CA GLN A 182 -11.18 16.64 -0.50
C GLN A 182 -11.36 17.62 -1.67
N GLY A 183 -12.59 18.13 -1.84
CA GLY A 183 -12.90 19.09 -2.90
C GLY A 183 -13.18 18.42 -4.24
N HIS A 184 -12.39 18.75 -5.27
CA HIS A 184 -12.62 18.26 -6.64
C HIS A 184 -12.51 16.73 -6.74
N LYS A 185 -13.31 16.13 -7.62
CA LYS A 185 -13.36 14.68 -7.83
C LYS A 185 -12.85 14.31 -9.22
N PRO A 186 -11.61 13.83 -9.35
CA PRO A 186 -11.07 13.38 -10.63
C PRO A 186 -11.84 12.18 -11.18
N LYS A 187 -11.83 11.99 -12.49
CA LYS A 187 -12.39 10.81 -13.17
C LYS A 187 -11.44 9.62 -13.09
N ALA A 188 -10.14 9.88 -12.98
CA ALA A 188 -9.11 8.85 -12.88
C ALA A 188 -8.01 9.24 -11.88
N VAL A 189 -7.43 8.24 -11.23
CA VAL A 189 -6.23 8.36 -10.39
C VAL A 189 -5.19 7.40 -10.93
N MET A 190 -3.94 7.85 -11.08
CA MET A 190 -2.78 6.99 -11.31
C MET A 190 -1.95 6.97 -10.03
N LEU A 191 -1.80 5.79 -9.43
CA LEU A 191 -1.09 5.59 -8.18
C LEU A 191 0.14 4.71 -8.38
N MET A 192 1.30 5.17 -7.91
CA MET A 192 2.51 4.36 -7.75
C MET A 192 3.30 4.82 -6.54
N ILE A 193 3.43 3.96 -5.53
CA ILE A 193 4.09 4.26 -4.24
C ILE A 193 4.65 2.99 -3.61
N GLY A 194 5.68 3.11 -2.78
CA GLY A 194 6.19 2.03 -1.94
C GLY A 194 7.69 1.81 -2.01
N THR A 195 8.39 2.28 -3.05
CA THR A 195 9.85 2.07 -3.20
C THR A 195 10.66 2.65 -2.03
N ASN A 196 10.15 3.68 -1.35
CA ASN A 196 10.80 4.35 -0.21
C ASN A 196 10.46 3.75 1.16
N ASN A 197 9.58 2.76 1.24
CA ASN A 197 9.24 2.08 2.51
C ASN A 197 10.36 1.10 2.95
N GLY A 198 11.56 1.62 3.18
CA GLY A 198 12.78 0.82 3.38
C GLY A 198 12.73 -0.15 4.57
N SER A 199 12.09 0.25 5.67
CA SER A 199 11.99 -0.53 6.92
C SER A 199 10.84 -1.53 6.95
N ASN A 200 9.95 -1.52 5.95
CA ASN A 200 8.79 -2.40 5.88
C ASN A 200 9.05 -3.63 5.02
N SER A 201 8.39 -4.75 5.33
CA SER A 201 8.38 -5.94 4.47
C SER A 201 7.53 -5.70 3.21
N ALA A 202 7.58 -6.62 2.25
CA ALA A 202 6.75 -6.54 1.05
C ALA A 202 5.25 -6.56 1.37
N GLU A 203 4.84 -7.41 2.31
CA GLU A 203 3.47 -7.52 2.78
C GLU A 203 3.02 -6.25 3.50
N GLU A 204 3.90 -5.68 4.34
CA GLU A 204 3.61 -4.42 5.04
C GLU A 204 3.44 -3.25 4.07
N VAL A 205 4.28 -3.16 3.03
CA VAL A 205 4.12 -2.14 1.97
C VAL A 205 2.83 -2.37 1.20
N ALA A 206 2.49 -3.62 0.89
CA ALA A 206 1.25 -3.94 0.19
C ALA A 206 0.00 -3.55 1.00
N GLU A 207 -0.01 -3.75 2.32
CA GLU A 207 -1.07 -3.22 3.21
C GLU A 207 -1.14 -1.68 3.12
N GLY A 208 0.00 -0.99 3.12
CA GLY A 208 0.07 0.46 2.98
C GLY A 208 -0.53 0.96 1.66
N VAL A 209 -0.17 0.32 0.55
CA VAL A 209 -0.77 0.60 -0.78
C VAL A 209 -2.27 0.31 -0.77
N GLY A 210 -2.69 -0.80 -0.16
CA GLY A 210 -4.10 -1.15 -0.01
C GLY A 210 -4.88 -0.09 0.76
N ALA A 211 -4.33 0.42 1.86
CA ALA A 211 -4.93 1.49 2.65
C ALA A 211 -5.08 2.79 1.85
N ILE A 212 -4.09 3.14 1.01
CA ILE A 212 -4.19 4.29 0.09
C ILE A 212 -5.31 4.06 -0.93
N VAL A 213 -5.37 2.87 -1.54
CA VAL A 213 -6.44 2.52 -2.49
C VAL A 213 -7.81 2.62 -1.81
N PHE A 214 -7.94 2.16 -0.57
CA PHE A 214 -9.18 2.28 0.21
C PHE A 214 -9.55 3.76 0.42
N GLU A 215 -8.61 4.61 0.85
CA GLU A 215 -8.85 6.04 1.06
C GLU A 215 -9.22 6.75 -0.25
N LEU A 216 -8.49 6.48 -1.34
CA LEU A 216 -8.82 7.02 -2.67
C LEU A 216 -10.22 6.60 -3.14
N ARG A 217 -10.64 5.36 -2.86
CA ARG A 217 -12.00 4.88 -3.18
C ARG A 217 -13.07 5.58 -2.35
N LYS A 218 -12.77 5.90 -1.10
CA LYS A 218 -13.65 6.67 -0.21
C LYS A 218 -13.76 8.13 -0.69
N ASP A 219 -12.62 8.77 -0.99
CA ASP A 219 -12.56 10.18 -1.40
C ASP A 219 -13.10 10.39 -2.82
N PHE A 220 -12.83 9.45 -3.73
CA PHE A 220 -13.19 9.53 -5.15
C PHE A 220 -14.00 8.31 -5.60
N PRO A 221 -15.23 8.11 -5.09
CA PRO A 221 -16.00 6.87 -5.31
C PRO A 221 -16.30 6.54 -6.77
N ASN A 222 -16.32 7.53 -7.66
CA ASN A 222 -16.58 7.36 -9.09
C ASN A 222 -15.31 7.30 -9.95
N ALA A 223 -14.15 7.61 -9.39
CA ALA A 223 -12.89 7.55 -10.10
C ALA A 223 -12.45 6.10 -10.38
N LYS A 224 -11.80 5.89 -11.50
CA LYS A 224 -11.05 4.67 -11.77
C LYS A 224 -9.59 4.85 -11.32
N ILE A 225 -9.06 3.91 -10.58
CA ILE A 225 -7.69 3.92 -10.08
C ILE A 225 -6.85 3.01 -10.97
N LEU A 226 -5.84 3.58 -11.64
CA LEU A 226 -4.77 2.84 -12.27
C LEU A 226 -3.66 2.65 -11.25
N LEU A 227 -3.62 1.48 -10.63
CA LEU A 227 -2.57 1.08 -9.70
C LEU A 227 -1.42 0.49 -10.50
N LEU A 228 -0.25 1.14 -10.46
CA LEU A 228 0.94 0.65 -11.14
C LEU A 228 1.77 -0.25 -10.22
N ALA A 229 2.41 -1.25 -10.81
CA ALA A 229 3.52 -1.92 -10.19
C ALA A 229 4.62 -0.90 -9.85
N ILE A 230 5.24 -1.05 -8.69
CA ILE A 230 6.44 -0.29 -8.33
C ILE A 230 7.52 -0.61 -9.36
N PHE A 231 8.14 0.42 -9.93
CA PHE A 231 9.10 0.25 -11.02
C PHE A 231 10.38 -0.48 -10.61
N PRO A 232 11.06 -1.11 -11.59
CA PRO A 232 12.33 -1.78 -11.34
C PRO A 232 13.40 -0.76 -10.95
N ARG A 233 14.39 -1.22 -10.21
CA ARG A 233 15.57 -0.44 -9.80
C ARG A 233 16.77 -1.36 -9.67
N THR A 234 17.98 -0.87 -9.98
CA THR A 234 19.20 -1.68 -9.88
C THR A 234 20.22 -1.10 -8.90
N ASP A 235 19.96 0.09 -8.34
CA ASP A 235 20.79 0.71 -7.30
C ASP A 235 20.78 -0.08 -5.97
N ASN A 236 19.70 -0.81 -5.69
CA ASN A 236 19.54 -1.63 -4.48
C ASN A 236 18.80 -2.94 -4.79
N PRO A 237 19.53 -4.05 -4.98
CA PRO A 237 18.95 -5.35 -5.33
C PRO A 237 17.98 -5.92 -4.27
N ALA A 238 18.17 -5.60 -2.99
CA ALA A 238 17.27 -6.06 -1.92
C ALA A 238 15.91 -5.32 -2.01
N THR A 239 15.94 -4.01 -2.24
CA THR A 239 14.73 -3.22 -2.44
C THR A 239 14.03 -3.59 -3.75
N HIS A 240 14.77 -3.89 -4.81
CA HIS A 240 14.19 -4.39 -6.06
C HIS A 240 13.38 -5.67 -5.83
N ARG A 241 13.96 -6.69 -5.20
CA ARG A 241 13.24 -7.93 -4.88
C ARG A 241 11.99 -7.68 -4.03
N LYS A 242 12.12 -6.82 -3.00
CA LYS A 242 10.99 -6.43 -2.16
C LYS A 242 9.87 -5.76 -2.98
N ASN A 243 10.22 -4.86 -3.91
CA ASN A 243 9.24 -4.22 -4.79
C ASN A 243 8.52 -5.26 -5.67
N ASP A 244 9.24 -6.25 -6.21
CA ASP A 244 8.65 -7.32 -7.02
C ASP A 244 7.69 -8.20 -6.20
N GLU A 245 8.05 -8.51 -4.95
CA GLU A 245 7.17 -9.24 -4.03
C GLU A 245 5.93 -8.39 -3.68
N THR A 246 6.11 -7.11 -3.39
CA THR A 246 5.01 -6.17 -3.17
C THR A 246 4.08 -6.12 -4.37
N ASN A 247 4.63 -6.04 -5.59
CA ASN A 247 3.86 -5.99 -6.84
C ASN A 247 2.95 -7.21 -7.03
N LYS A 248 3.43 -8.40 -6.67
CA LYS A 248 2.61 -9.64 -6.70
C LYS A 248 1.43 -9.58 -5.74
N ILE A 249 1.60 -8.90 -4.60
CA ILE A 249 0.55 -8.81 -3.59
C ILE A 249 -0.46 -7.73 -3.98
N ILE A 250 -0.02 -6.52 -4.35
CA ILE A 250 -0.92 -5.42 -4.71
C ILE A 250 -1.69 -5.66 -6.01
N ALA A 251 -1.21 -6.57 -6.87
CA ALA A 251 -1.97 -7.03 -8.04
C ALA A 251 -3.34 -7.61 -7.66
N LYS A 252 -3.51 -8.14 -6.45
CA LYS A 252 -4.79 -8.68 -5.94
C LYS A 252 -5.83 -7.58 -5.64
N LEU A 253 -5.42 -6.31 -5.65
CA LEU A 253 -6.33 -5.16 -5.50
C LEU A 253 -7.11 -4.85 -6.78
N ASP A 254 -6.71 -5.42 -7.92
CA ASP A 254 -7.46 -5.30 -9.17
C ASP A 254 -8.85 -5.93 -9.02
N ASP A 255 -9.90 -5.12 -9.14
CA ASP A 255 -11.30 -5.55 -9.04
C ASP A 255 -11.99 -5.54 -10.42
N GLY A 256 -11.29 -5.14 -11.48
CA GLY A 256 -11.77 -5.03 -12.86
C GLY A 256 -12.86 -3.97 -13.06
N LYS A 257 -13.18 -3.19 -12.03
CA LYS A 257 -14.28 -2.24 -12.05
C LYS A 257 -13.85 -0.81 -11.67
N HIS A 258 -13.17 -0.68 -10.55
CA HIS A 258 -12.72 0.60 -9.99
C HIS A 258 -11.21 0.68 -9.84
N VAL A 259 -10.57 -0.43 -9.54
CA VAL A 259 -9.12 -0.56 -9.39
C VAL A 259 -8.59 -1.47 -10.49
N PHE A 260 -7.63 -1.00 -11.24
CA PHE A 260 -7.00 -1.71 -12.34
C PHE A 260 -5.51 -1.74 -12.11
N PHE A 261 -4.97 -2.90 -11.80
CA PHE A 261 -3.53 -3.07 -11.64
C PHE A 261 -2.84 -3.20 -13.00
N ARG A 262 -1.72 -2.51 -13.17
CA ARG A 262 -0.90 -2.65 -14.37
C ARG A 262 0.58 -2.76 -14.02
N ASN A 263 1.19 -3.84 -14.44
CA ASN A 263 2.64 -4.00 -14.45
C ASN A 263 3.17 -3.66 -15.85
N ILE A 264 4.06 -2.67 -15.92
CA ILE A 264 4.74 -2.25 -17.16
C ILE A 264 6.26 -2.40 -17.05
N ASN A 265 6.74 -3.14 -16.05
CA ASN A 265 8.15 -3.22 -15.71
C ASN A 265 8.98 -3.89 -16.81
N ASP A 266 8.38 -4.81 -17.58
CA ASP A 266 8.97 -5.42 -18.76
C ASP A 266 9.38 -4.43 -19.84
N LYS A 267 8.68 -3.29 -19.94
CA LYS A 267 8.94 -2.24 -20.93
C LYS A 267 10.19 -1.40 -20.61
N PHE A 268 10.69 -1.51 -19.40
CA PHE A 268 11.90 -0.85 -18.93
C PHE A 268 13.15 -1.75 -19.04
N LEU A 269 13.03 -2.89 -19.70
CA LEU A 269 14.13 -3.83 -19.89
C LEU A 269 14.48 -3.94 -21.38
N ASP A 270 15.79 -3.98 -21.68
CA ASP A 270 16.29 -4.34 -22.99
C ASP A 270 16.25 -5.88 -23.21
N ALA A 271 16.66 -6.32 -24.39
CA ALA A 271 16.67 -7.74 -24.74
C ALA A 271 17.63 -8.60 -23.87
N GLN A 272 18.56 -7.97 -23.16
CA GLN A 272 19.51 -8.60 -22.26
C GLN A 272 19.07 -8.50 -20.79
N GLY A 273 17.92 -7.88 -20.53
CA GLY A 273 17.40 -7.63 -19.18
C GLY A 273 18.03 -6.41 -18.49
N GLY A 274 18.76 -5.58 -19.23
CA GLY A 274 19.30 -4.32 -18.74
C GLY A 274 18.22 -3.26 -18.59
N LEU A 275 18.36 -2.39 -17.59
CA LEU A 275 17.41 -1.32 -17.31
C LEU A 275 17.56 -0.18 -18.32
N ILE A 276 16.48 0.22 -18.99
CA ILE A 276 16.45 1.32 -19.98
C ILE A 276 15.48 2.42 -19.53
N GLY A 277 15.74 3.64 -19.98
CA GLY A 277 14.89 4.79 -19.68
C GLY A 277 15.07 5.34 -18.26
N PHE A 278 16.15 5.00 -17.57
CA PHE A 278 16.45 5.48 -16.23
C PHE A 278 17.65 6.45 -16.23
N ARG A 279 17.73 7.24 -15.17
CA ARG A 279 18.89 8.10 -14.87
C ARG A 279 20.08 7.24 -14.41
N ASN A 280 21.24 7.85 -14.27
CA ASN A 280 22.46 7.19 -13.77
C ASN A 280 22.32 6.69 -12.31
N ASP A 281 21.28 7.12 -11.59
CA ASP A 281 20.98 6.62 -10.26
C ASP A 281 20.27 5.25 -10.27
N ASN A 282 19.89 4.74 -11.43
CA ASN A 282 19.20 3.46 -11.62
C ASN A 282 17.91 3.29 -10.77
N LEU A 283 17.27 4.40 -10.44
CA LEU A 283 16.04 4.48 -9.66
C LEU A 283 14.97 5.33 -10.37
N HIS A 284 15.37 6.51 -10.85
CA HIS A 284 14.44 7.46 -11.42
C HIS A 284 14.40 7.37 -12.95
N PRO A 285 13.22 7.35 -13.57
CA PRO A 285 13.10 7.47 -15.01
C PRO A 285 13.68 8.80 -15.51
N ASN A 286 14.34 8.78 -16.68
CA ASN A 286 14.63 9.95 -17.48
C ASN A 286 13.50 10.22 -18.49
N ALA A 287 13.64 11.21 -19.38
CA ALA A 287 12.59 11.52 -20.36
C ALA A 287 12.19 10.32 -21.22
N ALA A 288 13.13 9.45 -21.62
CA ALA A 288 12.83 8.23 -22.36
C ALA A 288 12.00 7.22 -21.51
N GLY A 289 12.31 7.13 -20.21
CA GLY A 289 11.51 6.30 -19.29
C GLY A 289 10.09 6.84 -19.09
N TYR A 290 9.92 8.16 -19.00
CA TYR A 290 8.60 8.77 -18.99
C TYR A 290 7.83 8.54 -20.30
N GLU A 291 8.50 8.50 -21.45
CA GLU A 291 7.92 8.15 -22.74
C GLU A 291 7.39 6.71 -22.75
N ILE A 292 8.18 5.76 -22.25
CA ILE A 292 7.77 4.36 -22.05
C ILE A 292 6.53 4.29 -21.16
N TRP A 293 6.56 5.01 -20.03
CA TRP A 293 5.44 5.02 -19.10
C TRP A 293 4.19 5.64 -19.72
N ALA A 294 4.30 6.83 -20.31
CA ALA A 294 3.17 7.53 -20.94
C ALA A 294 2.51 6.68 -22.02
N SER A 295 3.31 6.10 -22.93
CA SER A 295 2.80 5.25 -24.01
C SER A 295 1.99 4.05 -23.49
N ALA A 296 2.39 3.51 -22.35
CA ALA A 296 1.72 2.36 -21.75
C ALA A 296 0.39 2.73 -21.05
N VAL A 297 0.26 3.94 -20.48
CA VAL A 297 -0.88 4.27 -19.60
C VAL A 297 -1.84 5.30 -20.18
N ALA A 298 -1.37 6.25 -21.03
CA ALA A 298 -2.18 7.34 -21.55
C ALA A 298 -3.43 6.88 -22.31
N PRO A 299 -3.39 5.83 -23.16
CA PRO A 299 -4.59 5.34 -23.84
C PRO A 299 -5.70 4.93 -22.86
N THR A 300 -5.34 4.29 -21.75
CA THR A 300 -6.29 3.85 -20.72
C THR A 300 -6.85 5.04 -19.96
N LEU A 301 -5.98 5.93 -19.46
CA LEU A 301 -6.40 7.10 -18.69
C LEU A 301 -7.29 8.03 -19.51
N LYS A 302 -6.93 8.30 -20.77
CA LYS A 302 -7.75 9.11 -21.68
C LYS A 302 -9.13 8.50 -21.95
N LYS A 303 -9.21 7.17 -22.10
CA LYS A 303 -10.49 6.47 -22.26
C LYS A 303 -11.40 6.63 -21.04
N TRP A 304 -10.84 6.76 -19.84
CA TRP A 304 -11.64 6.86 -18.63
C TRP A 304 -12.20 8.25 -18.35
N ILE A 305 -11.59 9.28 -18.93
CA ILE A 305 -12.01 10.67 -18.71
C ILE A 305 -12.96 11.20 -19.80
N ASN A 306 -13.00 10.55 -20.97
CA ASN A 306 -13.93 10.81 -22.06
C ASN A 306 -15.23 10.02 -21.87
#